data_cf3fad8c089312c822eb2451fa80992f
#
_entry.id   cf3fad8c089312c822eb2451fa80992f
#
_cell.length_a   1.000
_cell.length_b   1.000
_cell.length_c   1.000
_cell.angle_alpha   90.00
_cell.angle_beta   90.00
_cell.angle_gamma   90.00
#
_symmetry.space_group_name_H-M   'P 1'
#
loop_
_entity.id
_entity.type
_entity.pdbx_description
1 polymer ?
#
loop_
_entity_poly.entity_id
_entity_poly.type
_entity_poly.pdbx_seq_one_letter_code
_entity_poly.pdbx_strand_id
1 'polypeptide(L)'
;MTAGGGSNRLGELLVRERLISIQQLKAAQDEQKRSGQNLGYTLAKLGFVSDDEITNFLSQQYRVPAVDLNSIEFDPDLLNLVPKDVCERYRVIPISRAGSSLIVAMADPTNLNAIDDIRALTRYAVEPVVASETSILQSIQRVFSERPIDLDAIMGEVDMDGVDVVDTEEDNGSVLELERASEDAPVVKLCNVILLKAIERKASDIHIECYEKSMRVRFRVDGVLSEEMPIPLKLKNAVISRMKIMSNLDISERRLPQDGRIKLKLGGGKEMDFRVSVLPTLWGEKIVLRLLDKSNLQLDMTKLGFDRDQLDPFLKAIHLPFGMVLVTGPTGSGKTTTLYSALSELNKVSENISTAEDPVEFNLAGINQVQMKDDIGLNFAAALRSFLRQDPDIVMVGEIRDFETAEIAVKAALTGHLVLSTLHTNDAPATISRLLNMGVEPFLVTASVNLIVAQRLARKICPECKEEVKVPFETLREVGFSTHDAKNTKIFKGRGCRGCSEKGYRGRIALYEVMPFGENLKEAVLQGVSPAELKGAMIRDGVRTLRMSGIRKVMEGVTTIDEVTRTTAPDDVRILAAAGIT
;
A
#
# COMPACT_ATOMS: atom_id res chain seq x y z
N MET A 1 -10.77 -33.31 -24.25
CA MET A 1 -10.23 -33.72 -25.55
C MET A 1 -11.00 -33.02 -26.66
N THR A 2 -10.29 -32.42 -27.62
CA THR A 2 -10.66 -31.74 -28.88
C THR A 2 -10.75 -30.20 -28.84
N ALA A 3 -9.59 -29.56 -28.60
CA ALA A 3 -9.37 -28.14 -28.95
C ALA A 3 -8.21 -27.99 -29.98
N GLY A 4 -7.90 -29.00 -30.78
CA GLY A 4 -6.71 -29.05 -31.62
C GLY A 4 -6.89 -28.82 -33.14
N GLY A 5 -8.12 -28.67 -33.64
CA GLY A 5 -8.36 -28.65 -35.08
C GLY A 5 -8.21 -27.30 -35.79
N GLY A 6 -8.62 -26.21 -35.17
CA GLY A 6 -8.65 -24.88 -35.79
C GLY A 6 -7.27 -24.19 -35.79
N SER A 7 -6.51 -24.35 -34.73
CA SER A 7 -5.20 -23.67 -34.54
C SER A 7 -4.13 -24.17 -35.54
N ASN A 8 -4.11 -25.46 -35.87
CA ASN A 8 -3.17 -25.99 -36.87
C ASN A 8 -3.47 -25.47 -38.29
N ARG A 9 -4.75 -25.32 -38.63
CA ARG A 9 -5.19 -24.88 -39.94
C ARG A 9 -4.81 -23.40 -40.21
N LEU A 10 -4.94 -22.53 -39.21
CA LEU A 10 -4.53 -21.12 -39.31
C LEU A 10 -3.02 -21.02 -39.58
N GLY A 11 -2.19 -21.74 -38.84
CA GLY A 11 -0.75 -21.74 -39.01
C GLY A 11 -0.29 -22.20 -40.42
N GLU A 12 -0.92 -23.27 -40.92
CA GLU A 12 -0.63 -23.79 -42.27
C GLU A 12 -1.05 -22.78 -43.35
N LEU A 13 -2.17 -22.08 -43.17
CA LEU A 13 -2.63 -21.05 -44.11
C LEU A 13 -1.70 -19.83 -44.12
N LEU A 14 -1.23 -19.35 -42.99
CA LEU A 14 -0.30 -18.24 -42.86
C LEU A 14 1.07 -18.56 -43.53
N VAL A 15 1.53 -19.80 -43.41
CA VAL A 15 2.73 -20.27 -44.12
C VAL A 15 2.52 -20.32 -45.63
N ARG A 16 1.36 -20.80 -46.09
CA ARG A 16 1.02 -20.90 -47.51
C ARG A 16 0.97 -19.52 -48.19
N GLU A 17 0.43 -18.51 -47.48
CA GLU A 17 0.40 -17.12 -47.95
C GLU A 17 1.70 -16.35 -47.68
N ARG A 18 2.77 -17.03 -47.22
CA ARG A 18 4.10 -16.48 -46.95
C ARG A 18 4.17 -15.36 -45.93
N LEU A 19 3.19 -15.28 -45.02
CA LEU A 19 3.18 -14.33 -43.93
C LEU A 19 4.15 -14.76 -42.81
N ILE A 20 4.35 -16.07 -42.64
CA ILE A 20 5.32 -16.63 -41.70
C ILE A 20 6.11 -17.80 -42.33
N SER A 21 7.28 -18.08 -41.81
CA SER A 21 8.06 -19.26 -42.17
C SER A 21 7.65 -20.50 -41.36
N ILE A 22 7.99 -21.69 -41.83
CA ILE A 22 7.75 -22.98 -41.12
C ILE A 22 8.49 -22.98 -39.75
N GLN A 23 9.66 -22.33 -39.68
CA GLN A 23 10.42 -22.24 -38.42
C GLN A 23 9.73 -21.34 -37.42
N GLN A 24 9.19 -20.21 -37.84
CA GLN A 24 8.39 -19.31 -37.00
C GLN A 24 7.09 -19.96 -36.52
N LEU A 25 6.43 -20.75 -37.39
CA LEU A 25 5.25 -21.52 -37.00
C LEU A 25 5.56 -22.53 -35.88
N LYS A 26 6.66 -23.29 -36.01
CA LYS A 26 7.09 -24.24 -34.98
C LYS A 26 7.40 -23.55 -33.66
N ALA A 27 8.15 -22.45 -33.70
CA ALA A 27 8.46 -21.68 -32.50
C ALA A 27 7.18 -21.14 -31.79
N ALA A 28 6.21 -20.66 -32.56
CA ALA A 28 4.93 -20.20 -32.04
C ALA A 28 4.07 -21.36 -31.47
N GLN A 29 4.09 -22.54 -32.10
CA GLN A 29 3.39 -23.72 -31.59
C GLN A 29 4.00 -24.26 -30.29
N ASP A 30 5.31 -24.20 -30.14
CA ASP A 30 6.00 -24.61 -28.91
C ASP A 30 5.70 -23.63 -27.76
N GLU A 31 5.65 -22.34 -28.03
CA GLU A 31 5.25 -21.34 -27.04
C GLU A 31 3.75 -21.41 -26.73
N GLN A 32 2.90 -21.70 -27.70
CA GLN A 32 1.47 -21.97 -27.49
C GLN A 32 1.24 -23.12 -26.51
N LYS A 33 1.98 -24.21 -26.65
CA LYS A 33 1.87 -25.36 -25.73
C LYS A 33 2.30 -25.02 -24.30
N ARG A 34 3.24 -24.07 -24.12
CA ARG A 34 3.72 -23.59 -22.82
C ARG A 34 2.77 -22.59 -22.16
N SER A 35 2.24 -21.66 -22.95
CA SER A 35 1.43 -20.55 -22.46
C SER A 35 -0.08 -20.82 -22.44
N GLY A 36 -0.56 -21.81 -23.23
CA GLY A 36 -1.98 -22.10 -23.39
C GLY A 36 -2.77 -21.04 -24.19
N GLN A 37 -2.08 -20.09 -24.82
CA GLN A 37 -2.68 -18.98 -25.59
C GLN A 37 -2.98 -19.40 -27.04
N ASN A 38 -3.78 -18.60 -27.76
CA ASN A 38 -4.06 -18.87 -29.18
C ASN A 38 -2.84 -18.64 -30.06
N LEU A 39 -2.78 -19.37 -31.18
CA LEU A 39 -1.64 -19.30 -32.10
C LEU A 39 -1.48 -17.89 -32.70
N GLY A 40 -2.57 -17.22 -33.10
CA GLY A 40 -2.54 -15.86 -33.64
C GLY A 40 -1.93 -14.87 -32.66
N TYR A 41 -2.41 -14.86 -31.41
CA TYR A 41 -1.85 -14.03 -30.35
C TYR A 41 -0.38 -14.32 -30.08
N THR A 42 0.01 -15.60 -30.08
CA THR A 42 1.40 -16.01 -29.85
C THR A 42 2.33 -15.54 -30.96
N LEU A 43 1.87 -15.59 -32.22
CA LEU A 43 2.61 -15.09 -33.40
C LEU A 43 2.81 -13.57 -33.32
N ALA A 44 1.77 -12.82 -32.93
CA ALA A 44 1.85 -11.36 -32.75
C ALA A 44 2.77 -11.00 -31.58
N LYS A 45 2.68 -11.70 -30.46
CA LYS A 45 3.54 -11.50 -29.28
C LYS A 45 5.03 -11.77 -29.56
N LEU A 46 5.33 -12.75 -30.41
CA LEU A 46 6.69 -13.05 -30.85
C LEU A 46 7.20 -12.10 -31.95
N GLY A 47 6.36 -11.18 -32.42
CA GLY A 47 6.72 -10.20 -33.45
C GLY A 47 6.90 -10.81 -34.84
N PHE A 48 6.33 -11.98 -35.13
CA PHE A 48 6.43 -12.63 -36.43
C PHE A 48 5.43 -12.10 -37.45
N VAL A 49 4.24 -11.65 -36.97
CA VAL A 49 3.17 -11.05 -37.78
C VAL A 49 2.47 -10.03 -36.89
N SER A 50 1.99 -8.92 -37.43
CA SER A 50 1.18 -7.96 -36.66
C SER A 50 -0.26 -8.43 -36.49
N ASP A 51 -0.92 -7.96 -35.42
CA ASP A 51 -2.35 -8.25 -35.14
C ASP A 51 -3.25 -7.82 -36.33
N ASP A 52 -2.93 -6.68 -36.95
CA ASP A 52 -3.67 -6.17 -38.13
C ASP A 52 -3.52 -7.05 -39.36
N GLU A 53 -2.31 -7.59 -39.59
CA GLU A 53 -2.07 -8.52 -40.71
C GLU A 53 -2.84 -9.82 -40.52
N ILE A 54 -2.91 -10.36 -39.28
CA ILE A 54 -3.70 -11.54 -38.98
C ILE A 54 -5.19 -11.25 -39.17
N THR A 55 -5.68 -10.12 -38.67
CA THR A 55 -7.09 -9.71 -38.77
C THR A 55 -7.51 -9.53 -40.22
N ASN A 56 -6.72 -8.86 -41.03
CA ASN A 56 -6.96 -8.66 -42.46
C ASN A 56 -6.93 -10.00 -43.23
N PHE A 57 -5.99 -10.87 -42.89
CA PHE A 57 -5.89 -12.20 -43.50
C PHE A 57 -7.14 -13.04 -43.19
N LEU A 58 -7.61 -13.07 -41.92
CA LEU A 58 -8.80 -13.80 -41.54
C LEU A 58 -10.05 -13.24 -42.23
N SER A 59 -10.17 -11.91 -42.34
CA SER A 59 -11.27 -11.24 -43.02
C SER A 59 -11.35 -11.65 -44.50
N GLN A 60 -10.24 -11.65 -45.20
CA GLN A 60 -10.18 -12.05 -46.63
C GLN A 60 -10.43 -13.56 -46.81
N GLN A 61 -9.84 -14.39 -45.98
CA GLN A 61 -9.90 -15.84 -46.09
C GLN A 61 -11.32 -16.37 -45.85
N TYR A 62 -12.04 -15.79 -44.84
CA TYR A 62 -13.37 -16.23 -44.45
C TYR A 62 -14.50 -15.35 -45.00
N ARG A 63 -14.17 -14.27 -45.73
CA ARG A 63 -15.11 -13.29 -46.28
C ARG A 63 -16.01 -12.67 -45.20
N VAL A 64 -15.42 -12.40 -44.04
CA VAL A 64 -16.10 -11.79 -42.88
C VAL A 64 -15.53 -10.38 -42.71
N PRO A 65 -16.34 -9.33 -42.48
CA PRO A 65 -15.83 -7.97 -42.29
C PRO A 65 -14.88 -7.88 -41.10
N ALA A 66 -13.80 -7.11 -41.24
CA ALA A 66 -12.94 -6.73 -40.11
C ALA A 66 -13.43 -5.43 -39.48
N VAL A 67 -13.28 -5.30 -38.16
CA VAL A 67 -13.73 -4.14 -37.40
C VAL A 67 -12.65 -3.68 -36.41
N ASP A 68 -12.47 -2.35 -36.31
CA ASP A 68 -11.64 -1.73 -35.27
C ASP A 68 -12.51 -1.38 -34.04
N LEU A 69 -12.30 -2.10 -32.94
CA LEU A 69 -13.06 -1.93 -31.72
C LEU A 69 -12.72 -0.65 -30.95
N ASN A 70 -11.62 0.04 -31.31
CA ASN A 70 -11.27 1.31 -30.68
C ASN A 70 -12.16 2.47 -31.14
N SER A 71 -12.78 2.31 -32.31
CA SER A 71 -13.70 3.31 -32.90
C SER A 71 -15.17 3.10 -32.56
N ILE A 72 -15.51 2.05 -31.79
CA ILE A 72 -16.88 1.67 -31.47
C ILE A 72 -17.26 2.09 -30.06
N GLU A 73 -18.43 2.74 -29.92
CA GLU A 73 -19.14 2.89 -28.66
C GLU A 73 -20.02 1.66 -28.41
N PHE A 74 -19.83 1.01 -27.27
CA PHE A 74 -20.57 -0.19 -26.93
C PHE A 74 -21.87 0.15 -26.21
N ASP A 75 -22.98 -0.41 -26.67
CA ASP A 75 -24.28 -0.28 -26.02
C ASP A 75 -24.34 -1.20 -24.78
N PRO A 76 -24.57 -0.65 -23.56
CA PRO A 76 -24.66 -1.44 -22.32
C PRO A 76 -25.72 -2.54 -22.38
N ASP A 77 -26.84 -2.33 -23.07
CA ASP A 77 -27.91 -3.32 -23.18
C ASP A 77 -27.51 -4.55 -24.00
N LEU A 78 -26.68 -4.36 -25.02
CA LEU A 78 -26.13 -5.48 -25.82
C LEU A 78 -25.12 -6.32 -25.04
N LEU A 79 -24.36 -5.67 -24.16
CA LEU A 79 -23.37 -6.34 -23.33
C LEU A 79 -24.00 -7.21 -22.24
N ASN A 80 -25.25 -6.91 -21.85
CA ASN A 80 -26.02 -7.74 -20.92
C ASN A 80 -26.51 -9.05 -21.56
N LEU A 81 -26.52 -9.14 -22.90
CA LEU A 81 -26.95 -10.35 -23.60
C LEU A 81 -25.89 -11.47 -23.57
N VAL A 82 -24.62 -11.13 -23.46
CA VAL A 82 -23.51 -12.10 -23.46
C VAL A 82 -22.68 -11.91 -22.19
N PRO A 83 -22.69 -12.88 -21.25
CA PRO A 83 -21.93 -12.80 -19.99
C PRO A 83 -20.44 -12.62 -20.22
N LYS A 84 -19.75 -11.94 -19.27
CA LYS A 84 -18.32 -11.65 -19.32
C LYS A 84 -17.46 -12.91 -19.47
N ASP A 85 -17.77 -13.97 -18.74
CA ASP A 85 -17.07 -15.25 -18.78
C ASP A 85 -17.15 -15.92 -20.16
N VAL A 86 -18.28 -15.75 -20.87
CA VAL A 86 -18.45 -16.21 -22.26
C VAL A 86 -17.61 -15.37 -23.22
N CYS A 87 -17.61 -14.04 -23.04
CA CYS A 87 -16.79 -13.13 -23.82
C CYS A 87 -15.28 -13.44 -23.65
N GLU A 88 -14.82 -13.67 -22.43
CA GLU A 88 -13.42 -14.02 -22.14
C GLU A 88 -13.05 -15.43 -22.62
N ARG A 89 -13.94 -16.42 -22.46
CA ARG A 89 -13.71 -17.81 -22.87
C ARG A 89 -13.55 -17.95 -24.37
N TYR A 90 -14.42 -17.31 -25.12
CA TYR A 90 -14.45 -17.46 -26.58
C TYR A 90 -13.72 -16.33 -27.34
N ARG A 91 -13.21 -15.32 -26.63
CA ARG A 91 -12.59 -14.12 -27.22
C ARG A 91 -13.54 -13.43 -28.19
N VAL A 92 -14.71 -13.04 -27.67
CA VAL A 92 -15.78 -12.41 -28.43
C VAL A 92 -16.36 -11.23 -27.69
N ILE A 93 -16.93 -10.26 -28.41
CA ILE A 93 -17.67 -9.15 -27.82
C ILE A 93 -18.83 -8.74 -28.74
N PRO A 94 -20.07 -8.60 -28.23
CA PRO A 94 -21.19 -8.10 -29.02
C PRO A 94 -21.01 -6.61 -29.34
N ILE A 95 -21.24 -6.22 -30.59
CA ILE A 95 -21.03 -4.85 -31.09
C ILE A 95 -22.35 -4.13 -31.34
N SER A 96 -23.27 -4.77 -32.06
CA SER A 96 -24.50 -4.14 -32.43
C SER A 96 -25.59 -5.18 -32.71
N ARG A 97 -26.83 -4.73 -32.76
CA ARG A 97 -28.01 -5.56 -33.09
C ARG A 97 -28.71 -5.01 -34.33
N ALA A 98 -28.89 -5.86 -35.32
CA ALA A 98 -29.65 -5.55 -36.53
C ALA A 98 -30.86 -6.47 -36.65
N GLY A 99 -32.02 -6.00 -36.17
CA GLY A 99 -33.28 -6.79 -36.16
C GLY A 99 -33.18 -8.04 -35.30
N SER A 100 -33.21 -9.23 -35.92
CA SER A 100 -33.07 -10.54 -35.27
C SER A 100 -31.63 -11.06 -35.21
N SER A 101 -30.65 -10.30 -35.71
CA SER A 101 -29.25 -10.68 -35.76
C SER A 101 -28.42 -9.89 -34.71
N LEU A 102 -27.51 -10.55 -34.04
CA LEU A 102 -26.51 -9.99 -33.15
C LEU A 102 -25.15 -10.02 -33.84
N ILE A 103 -24.54 -8.84 -34.06
CA ILE A 103 -23.21 -8.73 -34.66
C ILE A 103 -22.21 -8.89 -33.53
N VAL A 104 -21.29 -9.87 -33.66
CA VAL A 104 -20.33 -10.23 -32.62
C VAL A 104 -18.92 -10.20 -33.20
N ALA A 105 -18.04 -9.39 -32.61
CA ALA A 105 -16.62 -9.41 -32.92
C ALA A 105 -15.98 -10.65 -32.33
N MET A 106 -15.21 -11.37 -33.13
CA MET A 106 -14.59 -12.63 -32.77
C MET A 106 -13.13 -12.64 -33.22
N ALA A 107 -12.24 -13.19 -32.39
CA ALA A 107 -10.86 -13.42 -32.77
C ALA A 107 -10.71 -14.58 -33.79
N ASP A 108 -11.63 -15.54 -33.72
CA ASP A 108 -11.72 -16.68 -34.66
C ASP A 108 -13.17 -16.85 -35.14
N PRO A 109 -13.49 -16.39 -36.36
CA PRO A 109 -14.85 -16.49 -36.90
C PRO A 109 -15.25 -17.93 -37.29
N THR A 110 -14.34 -18.89 -37.20
CA THR A 110 -14.62 -20.32 -37.46
C THR A 110 -15.02 -21.10 -36.21
N ASN A 111 -15.04 -20.46 -35.06
CA ASN A 111 -15.43 -21.10 -33.80
C ASN A 111 -16.95 -21.28 -33.71
N LEU A 112 -17.46 -22.35 -34.31
CA LEU A 112 -18.89 -22.68 -34.33
C LEU A 112 -19.46 -22.88 -32.92
N ASN A 113 -18.69 -23.42 -31.99
CA ASN A 113 -19.15 -23.59 -30.61
C ASN A 113 -19.48 -22.25 -29.95
N ALA A 114 -18.65 -21.21 -30.16
CA ALA A 114 -18.92 -19.88 -29.67
C ALA A 114 -20.20 -19.29 -30.28
N ILE A 115 -20.40 -19.47 -31.58
CA ILE A 115 -21.60 -18.98 -32.31
C ILE A 115 -22.85 -19.68 -31.78
N ASP A 116 -22.80 -21.00 -31.60
CA ASP A 116 -23.94 -21.79 -31.13
C ASP A 116 -24.26 -21.49 -29.65
N ASP A 117 -23.27 -21.36 -28.78
CA ASP A 117 -23.47 -21.01 -27.39
C ASP A 117 -24.07 -19.60 -27.26
N ILE A 118 -23.54 -18.60 -28.00
CA ILE A 118 -24.08 -17.23 -27.99
C ILE A 118 -25.54 -17.23 -28.54
N ARG A 119 -25.82 -17.99 -29.60
CA ARG A 119 -27.19 -18.12 -30.15
C ARG A 119 -28.14 -18.75 -29.12
N ALA A 120 -27.71 -19.78 -28.41
CA ALA A 120 -28.50 -20.42 -27.37
C ALA A 120 -28.81 -19.48 -26.20
N LEU A 121 -27.83 -18.70 -25.78
CA LEU A 121 -27.96 -17.74 -24.68
C LEU A 121 -28.83 -16.54 -25.04
N THR A 122 -28.62 -15.98 -26.23
CA THR A 122 -29.23 -14.69 -26.62
C THR A 122 -30.51 -14.85 -27.42
N ARG A 123 -30.73 -16.01 -28.03
CA ARG A 123 -31.82 -16.31 -28.99
C ARG A 123 -31.77 -15.45 -30.26
N TYR A 124 -30.66 -14.76 -30.54
CA TYR A 124 -30.43 -14.02 -31.79
C TYR A 124 -29.62 -14.86 -32.78
N ALA A 125 -29.79 -14.59 -34.07
CA ALA A 125 -28.88 -15.09 -35.08
C ALA A 125 -27.54 -14.35 -34.91
N VAL A 126 -26.43 -15.09 -34.86
CA VAL A 126 -25.09 -14.49 -34.64
C VAL A 126 -24.44 -14.25 -36.01
N GLU A 127 -24.07 -12.99 -36.26
CA GLU A 127 -23.29 -12.58 -37.42
C GLU A 127 -21.85 -12.25 -36.98
N PRO A 128 -20.87 -13.09 -37.30
CA PRO A 128 -19.49 -12.85 -36.89
C PRO A 128 -18.85 -11.74 -37.69
N VAL A 129 -18.05 -10.89 -37.02
CA VAL A 129 -17.08 -9.97 -37.62
C VAL A 129 -15.71 -10.23 -36.99
N VAL A 130 -14.61 -9.97 -37.72
CA VAL A 130 -13.27 -10.25 -37.21
C VAL A 130 -12.69 -9.02 -36.53
N ALA A 131 -12.12 -9.22 -35.34
CA ALA A 131 -11.32 -8.21 -34.66
C ALA A 131 -10.06 -8.85 -34.04
N SER A 132 -9.03 -8.04 -33.77
CA SER A 132 -7.82 -8.57 -33.15
C SER A 132 -8.11 -9.08 -31.75
N GLU A 133 -7.47 -10.18 -31.35
CA GLU A 133 -7.67 -10.77 -30.01
C GLU A 133 -7.27 -9.76 -28.91
N THR A 134 -6.20 -8.99 -29.15
CA THR A 134 -5.74 -7.95 -28.24
C THR A 134 -6.79 -6.85 -28.06
N SER A 135 -7.40 -6.37 -29.16
CA SER A 135 -8.46 -5.34 -29.11
C SER A 135 -9.72 -5.87 -28.45
N ILE A 136 -10.09 -7.13 -28.67
CA ILE A 136 -11.24 -7.76 -28.00
C ILE A 136 -11.01 -7.83 -26.48
N LEU A 137 -9.85 -8.29 -26.03
CA LEU A 137 -9.52 -8.38 -24.62
C LEU A 137 -9.49 -7.00 -23.93
N GLN A 138 -8.90 -6.00 -24.58
CA GLN A 138 -8.88 -4.62 -24.09
C GLN A 138 -10.29 -4.04 -24.00
N SER A 139 -11.13 -4.30 -25.02
CA SER A 139 -12.51 -3.85 -25.04
C SER A 139 -13.35 -4.54 -23.96
N ILE A 140 -13.20 -5.86 -23.76
CA ILE A 140 -13.83 -6.59 -22.67
C ILE A 140 -13.42 -5.95 -21.32
N GLN A 141 -12.14 -5.71 -21.13
CA GLN A 141 -11.63 -5.11 -19.90
C GLN A 141 -12.18 -3.69 -19.70
N ARG A 142 -12.19 -2.83 -20.73
CA ARG A 142 -12.73 -1.47 -20.69
C ARG A 142 -14.22 -1.46 -20.37
N VAL A 143 -15.01 -2.21 -21.10
CA VAL A 143 -16.47 -2.15 -21.08
C VAL A 143 -17.06 -2.85 -19.85
N PHE A 144 -16.48 -3.97 -19.42
CA PHE A 144 -16.96 -4.68 -18.22
C PHE A 144 -16.41 -4.10 -16.92
N SER A 145 -15.38 -3.23 -16.96
CA SER A 145 -14.97 -2.44 -15.78
C SER A 145 -15.83 -1.18 -15.58
N GLU A 146 -16.52 -0.69 -16.60
CA GLU A 146 -17.44 0.45 -16.51
C GLU A 146 -18.88 0.05 -16.12
N ARG A 147 -19.18 -1.26 -15.96
CA ARG A 147 -20.52 -1.70 -15.54
C ARG A 147 -20.86 -1.24 -14.13
N PRO A 148 -22.15 -0.90 -13.86
CA PRO A 148 -22.65 -0.80 -12.51
C PRO A 148 -22.34 -2.10 -11.78
N ILE A 149 -21.78 -2.01 -10.61
CA ILE A 149 -21.39 -3.14 -9.77
C ILE A 149 -22.64 -4.01 -9.57
N ASP A 150 -22.57 -5.25 -9.97
CA ASP A 150 -23.51 -6.27 -9.52
C ASP A 150 -23.21 -6.54 -8.04
N LEU A 151 -23.97 -5.83 -7.19
CA LEU A 151 -23.87 -5.93 -5.73
C LEU A 151 -24.11 -7.38 -5.27
N ASP A 152 -24.96 -8.13 -5.96
CA ASP A 152 -25.26 -9.52 -5.61
C ASP A 152 -24.09 -10.46 -5.93
N ALA A 153 -23.32 -10.20 -7.00
CA ALA A 153 -22.12 -10.97 -7.31
C ALA A 153 -21.00 -10.71 -6.28
N ILE A 154 -20.82 -9.46 -5.84
CA ILE A 154 -19.82 -9.10 -4.81
C ILE A 154 -20.22 -9.65 -3.44
N MET A 155 -21.52 -9.70 -3.15
CA MET A 155 -22.06 -10.20 -1.88
C MET A 155 -22.02 -11.73 -1.79
N GLY A 156 -21.97 -12.45 -2.91
CA GLY A 156 -21.88 -13.91 -2.95
C GLY A 156 -20.47 -14.47 -2.75
N GLU A 157 -19.42 -13.65 -2.87
CA GLU A 157 -18.02 -14.09 -2.74
C GLU A 157 -17.48 -14.07 -1.30
N VAL A 158 -18.21 -13.50 -0.33
CA VAL A 158 -17.74 -13.35 1.04
C VAL A 158 -18.62 -14.16 1.98
N ASP A 159 -18.02 -15.13 2.66
CA ASP A 159 -18.67 -15.91 3.72
C ASP A 159 -18.94 -14.99 4.93
N MET A 160 -20.24 -14.69 5.13
CA MET A 160 -20.70 -13.71 6.15
C MET A 160 -21.08 -14.37 7.47
N ASP A 161 -20.93 -15.70 7.60
CA ASP A 161 -21.27 -16.41 8.82
C ASP A 161 -20.27 -16.09 9.96
N GLY A 162 -20.75 -15.40 10.98
CA GLY A 162 -20.00 -15.13 12.21
C GLY A 162 -19.36 -13.75 12.32
N VAL A 163 -19.88 -12.74 11.61
CA VAL A 163 -19.44 -11.34 11.77
C VAL A 163 -20.48 -10.52 12.51
N ASP A 164 -20.19 -10.16 13.76
CA ASP A 164 -21.03 -9.26 14.57
C ASP A 164 -20.31 -7.94 14.85
N VAL A 165 -21.01 -6.83 14.64
CA VAL A 165 -20.60 -5.50 15.09
C VAL A 165 -21.01 -5.35 16.55
N VAL A 166 -20.05 -5.05 17.42
CA VAL A 166 -20.35 -4.80 18.84
C VAL A 166 -20.88 -3.38 18.98
N ASP A 167 -22.19 -3.26 19.20
CA ASP A 167 -22.78 -1.99 19.60
C ASP A 167 -22.33 -1.69 21.04
N THR A 168 -21.64 -0.57 21.21
CA THR A 168 -21.45 0.03 22.53
C THR A 168 -22.70 0.87 22.79
N GLU A 169 -23.60 0.37 23.63
CA GLU A 169 -24.81 1.08 24.02
C GLU A 169 -24.48 2.44 24.64
N GLU A 170 -25.10 3.51 24.07
CA GLU A 170 -25.83 4.51 24.85
C GLU A 170 -26.66 5.40 23.91
N ASP A 171 -27.89 5.53 24.28
CA ASP A 171 -29.12 6.12 23.84
C ASP A 171 -29.03 7.55 23.26
N ASN A 172 -29.74 7.84 22.12
CA ASN A 172 -30.79 8.86 22.06
C ASN A 172 -31.37 9.05 20.65
N GLY A 173 -32.68 9.07 20.60
CA GLY A 173 -33.53 8.98 19.45
C GLY A 173 -33.64 10.21 18.54
N SER A 174 -34.17 9.91 17.38
CA SER A 174 -34.81 10.69 16.33
C SER A 174 -33.97 11.18 15.15
N VAL A 175 -33.65 10.25 14.24
CA VAL A 175 -33.41 10.56 12.81
C VAL A 175 -33.96 9.40 11.96
N LEU A 176 -35.24 9.16 12.08
CA LEU A 176 -35.97 7.95 11.61
C LEU A 176 -35.90 7.63 10.11
N GLU A 177 -35.62 8.58 9.22
CA GLU A 177 -35.57 8.30 7.78
C GLU A 177 -34.16 7.92 7.28
N LEU A 178 -33.12 8.46 7.87
CA LEU A 178 -31.72 8.13 7.55
C LEU A 178 -31.29 6.81 8.19
N GLU A 179 -31.80 6.52 9.38
CA GLU A 179 -31.62 5.22 10.04
C GLU A 179 -32.21 4.09 9.19
N ARG A 180 -33.46 4.24 8.73
CA ARG A 180 -34.11 3.23 7.88
C ARG A 180 -33.39 2.97 6.56
N ALA A 181 -32.86 4.00 5.91
CA ALA A 181 -32.08 3.83 4.67
C ALA A 181 -30.69 3.23 4.92
N SER A 182 -30.15 3.33 6.16
CA SER A 182 -28.88 2.70 6.53
C SER A 182 -29.02 1.26 7.04
N GLU A 183 -30.25 0.85 7.41
CA GLU A 183 -30.62 -0.52 7.79
C GLU A 183 -30.99 -1.40 6.59
N ASP A 184 -31.06 -0.83 5.37
CA ASP A 184 -31.25 -1.62 4.16
C ASP A 184 -30.17 -2.71 4.07
N ALA A 185 -30.62 -3.96 4.06
CA ALA A 185 -29.74 -5.13 4.04
C ALA A 185 -28.61 -5.05 2.99
N PRO A 186 -28.81 -4.49 1.77
CA PRO A 186 -27.75 -4.28 0.80
C PRO A 186 -26.63 -3.32 1.25
N VAL A 187 -26.98 -2.21 1.93
CA VAL A 187 -26.00 -1.21 2.41
C VAL A 187 -25.17 -1.77 3.56
N VAL A 188 -25.82 -2.47 4.50
CA VAL A 188 -25.14 -3.15 5.62
C VAL A 188 -24.14 -4.16 5.09
N LYS A 189 -24.57 -5.02 4.16
CA LYS A 189 -23.69 -6.00 3.51
C LYS A 189 -22.54 -5.35 2.77
N LEU A 190 -22.79 -4.27 2.01
CA LEU A 190 -21.72 -3.55 1.30
C LEU A 190 -20.66 -3.00 2.26
N CYS A 191 -21.09 -2.35 3.36
CA CYS A 191 -20.15 -1.85 4.37
C CYS A 191 -19.33 -2.98 4.99
N ASN A 192 -19.96 -4.11 5.35
CA ASN A 192 -19.27 -5.28 5.88
C ASN A 192 -18.28 -5.88 4.87
N VAL A 193 -18.67 -6.00 3.60
CA VAL A 193 -17.76 -6.47 2.52
C VAL A 193 -16.54 -5.54 2.37
N ILE A 194 -16.71 -4.22 2.44
CA ILE A 194 -15.59 -3.27 2.39
C ILE A 194 -14.62 -3.53 3.55
N LEU A 195 -15.13 -3.70 4.77
CA LEU A 195 -14.30 -3.95 5.95
C LEU A 195 -13.58 -5.30 5.87
N LEU A 196 -14.29 -6.37 5.50
CA LEU A 196 -13.74 -7.72 5.38
C LEU A 196 -12.67 -7.82 4.28
N LYS A 197 -12.95 -7.27 3.09
CA LYS A 197 -11.94 -7.22 2.00
C LYS A 197 -10.70 -6.44 2.40
N ALA A 198 -10.84 -5.35 3.17
CA ALA A 198 -9.69 -4.60 3.65
C ALA A 198 -8.83 -5.43 4.62
N ILE A 199 -9.46 -6.22 5.51
CA ILE A 199 -8.76 -7.13 6.42
C ILE A 199 -8.05 -8.23 5.63
N GLU A 200 -8.73 -8.87 4.68
CA GLU A 200 -8.16 -9.92 3.81
C GLU A 200 -6.95 -9.40 3.02
N ARG A 201 -7.07 -8.20 2.43
CA ARG A 201 -5.99 -7.53 1.69
C ARG A 201 -4.88 -6.98 2.58
N LYS A 202 -5.02 -7.08 3.92
CA LYS A 202 -4.09 -6.50 4.91
C LYS A 202 -3.87 -5.01 4.67
N ALA A 203 -4.95 -4.30 4.36
CA ALA A 203 -4.91 -2.86 4.19
C ALA A 203 -4.61 -2.18 5.53
N SER A 204 -3.84 -1.10 5.51
CA SER A 204 -3.66 -0.23 6.69
C SER A 204 -4.77 0.80 6.83
N ASP A 205 -5.28 1.30 5.69
CA ASP A 205 -6.32 2.32 5.67
C ASP A 205 -7.34 2.03 4.55
N ILE A 206 -8.61 2.37 4.83
CA ILE A 206 -9.72 2.37 3.87
C ILE A 206 -10.10 3.83 3.65
N HIS A 207 -10.17 4.26 2.40
CA HIS A 207 -10.62 5.59 2.02
C HIS A 207 -11.92 5.46 1.24
N ILE A 208 -13.01 6.03 1.76
CA ILE A 208 -14.30 6.16 1.09
C ILE A 208 -14.42 7.62 0.66
N GLU A 209 -14.46 7.87 -0.63
CA GLU A 209 -14.29 9.21 -1.20
C GLU A 209 -15.43 9.57 -2.13
N CYS A 210 -16.03 10.74 -1.88
CA CYS A 210 -17.13 11.29 -2.67
C CYS A 210 -16.62 12.37 -3.63
N TYR A 211 -17.03 12.27 -4.89
CA TYR A 211 -16.77 13.24 -5.94
C TYR A 211 -18.09 13.67 -6.59
N GLU A 212 -18.05 14.63 -7.51
CA GLU A 212 -19.25 15.16 -8.18
C GLU A 212 -20.10 14.07 -8.86
N LYS A 213 -19.44 13.20 -9.62
CA LYS A 213 -20.10 12.18 -10.45
C LYS A 213 -19.76 10.75 -10.07
N SER A 214 -18.96 10.55 -9.03
CA SER A 214 -18.51 9.22 -8.62
C SER A 214 -18.28 9.14 -7.12
N MET A 215 -18.36 7.94 -6.58
CA MET A 215 -17.92 7.57 -5.25
C MET A 215 -17.08 6.30 -5.34
N ARG A 216 -15.97 6.25 -4.62
CA ARG A 216 -15.05 5.10 -4.69
C ARG A 216 -14.49 4.72 -3.34
N VAL A 217 -14.05 3.46 -3.26
CA VAL A 217 -13.27 2.94 -2.13
C VAL A 217 -11.85 2.67 -2.60
N ARG A 218 -10.88 3.16 -1.85
CA ARG A 218 -9.46 2.84 -2.03
C ARG A 218 -8.90 2.20 -0.78
N PHE A 219 -8.06 1.21 -0.97
CA PHE A 219 -7.30 0.60 0.11
C PHE A 219 -5.84 1.04 0.05
N ARG A 220 -5.26 1.30 1.21
CA ARG A 220 -3.81 1.47 1.34
C ARG A 220 -3.20 0.14 1.77
N VAL A 221 -2.48 -0.49 0.86
CA VAL A 221 -1.77 -1.75 1.10
C VAL A 221 -0.27 -1.49 0.92
N ASP A 222 0.52 -1.84 1.93
CA ASP A 222 1.97 -1.60 1.96
C ASP A 222 2.35 -0.14 1.67
N GLY A 223 1.54 0.81 2.17
CA GLY A 223 1.75 2.26 2.06
C GLY A 223 1.24 2.89 0.74
N VAL A 224 0.75 2.10 -0.22
CA VAL A 224 0.28 2.59 -1.53
C VAL A 224 -1.24 2.46 -1.63
N LEU A 225 -1.90 3.56 -2.03
CA LEU A 225 -3.33 3.56 -2.31
C LEU A 225 -3.63 2.93 -3.67
N SER A 226 -4.62 2.05 -3.70
CA SER A 226 -5.19 1.48 -4.94
C SER A 226 -6.70 1.54 -4.86
N GLU A 227 -7.36 1.80 -5.99
CA GLU A 227 -8.81 1.71 -6.10
C GLU A 227 -9.24 0.26 -6.02
N GLU A 228 -10.22 -0.03 -5.15
CA GLU A 228 -10.72 -1.38 -4.93
C GLU A 228 -12.09 -1.57 -5.56
N MET A 229 -12.98 -0.61 -5.36
CA MET A 229 -14.31 -0.63 -5.96
C MET A 229 -14.92 0.78 -6.08
N PRO A 230 -15.69 1.06 -7.12
CA PRO A 230 -16.61 2.19 -7.15
C PRO A 230 -17.87 1.88 -6.32
N ILE A 231 -18.54 2.92 -5.82
CA ILE A 231 -19.82 2.83 -5.13
C ILE A 231 -20.85 3.60 -5.96
N PRO A 232 -22.07 3.04 -6.19
CA PRO A 232 -23.14 3.77 -6.85
C PRO A 232 -23.49 5.06 -6.07
N LEU A 233 -23.56 6.20 -6.76
CA LEU A 233 -23.88 7.49 -6.13
C LEU A 233 -25.20 7.49 -5.36
N LYS A 234 -26.16 6.66 -5.78
CA LYS A 234 -27.46 6.50 -5.09
C LYS A 234 -27.30 6.01 -3.65
N LEU A 235 -26.25 5.23 -3.36
CA LEU A 235 -25.97 4.68 -2.03
C LEU A 235 -25.09 5.58 -1.17
N LYS A 236 -24.63 6.72 -1.71
CA LYS A 236 -23.70 7.62 -1.04
C LYS A 236 -24.09 7.94 0.40
N ASN A 237 -25.27 8.51 0.59
CA ASN A 237 -25.72 8.96 1.90
C ASN A 237 -25.95 7.77 2.86
N ALA A 238 -26.48 6.66 2.37
CA ALA A 238 -26.72 5.47 3.15
C ALA A 238 -25.41 4.82 3.65
N VAL A 239 -24.40 4.71 2.79
CA VAL A 239 -23.06 4.19 3.17
C VAL A 239 -22.40 5.10 4.19
N ILE A 240 -22.44 6.43 4.01
CA ILE A 240 -21.87 7.39 4.95
C ILE A 240 -22.59 7.29 6.30
N SER A 241 -23.92 7.30 6.32
CA SER A 241 -24.71 7.18 7.55
C SER A 241 -24.43 5.86 8.26
N ARG A 242 -24.37 4.73 7.54
CA ARG A 242 -24.06 3.43 8.15
C ARG A 242 -22.66 3.40 8.77
N MET A 243 -21.64 3.96 8.10
CA MET A 243 -20.29 4.05 8.67
C MET A 243 -20.25 4.93 9.92
N LYS A 244 -21.00 6.03 9.94
CA LYS A 244 -21.12 6.89 11.13
C LYS A 244 -21.80 6.18 12.30
N ILE A 245 -22.92 5.48 12.06
CA ILE A 245 -23.62 4.67 13.08
C ILE A 245 -22.67 3.63 13.66
N MET A 246 -21.99 2.84 12.82
CA MET A 246 -21.02 1.83 13.27
C MET A 246 -19.86 2.42 14.08
N SER A 247 -19.60 3.72 13.93
CA SER A 247 -18.51 4.45 14.61
C SER A 247 -18.98 5.25 15.82
N ASN A 248 -20.27 5.19 16.18
CA ASN A 248 -20.93 6.00 17.21
C ASN A 248 -20.77 7.52 16.96
N LEU A 249 -20.98 7.96 15.70
CA LEU A 249 -20.88 9.35 15.28
C LEU A 249 -22.27 9.94 15.00
N ASP A 250 -22.40 11.25 15.16
CA ASP A 250 -23.63 11.98 14.86
C ASP A 250 -23.90 12.02 13.35
N ILE A 251 -24.97 11.34 12.92
CA ILE A 251 -25.39 11.28 11.50
C ILE A 251 -26.08 12.59 11.03
N SER A 252 -26.58 13.39 11.95
CA SER A 252 -27.23 14.66 11.65
C SER A 252 -26.23 15.79 11.35
N GLU A 253 -25.06 15.77 12.00
CA GLU A 253 -24.00 16.74 11.78
C GLU A 253 -23.13 16.35 10.58
N ARG A 254 -23.13 17.17 9.52
CA ARG A 254 -22.41 16.91 8.27
C ARG A 254 -21.42 18.03 7.90
N ARG A 255 -21.31 19.03 8.75
CA ARG A 255 -20.51 20.24 8.48
C ARG A 255 -19.19 20.26 9.24
N LEU A 256 -19.08 19.43 10.27
CA LEU A 256 -17.91 19.38 11.13
C LEU A 256 -17.21 18.02 11.01
N PRO A 257 -15.87 17.97 11.13
CA PRO A 257 -15.14 16.72 11.24
C PRO A 257 -15.58 15.92 12.48
N GLN A 258 -15.58 14.60 12.37
CA GLN A 258 -15.91 13.69 13.46
C GLN A 258 -14.94 12.52 13.47
N ASP A 259 -14.54 12.08 14.67
CA ASP A 259 -13.67 10.93 14.87
C ASP A 259 -14.34 9.91 15.77
N GLY A 260 -14.22 8.62 15.40
CA GLY A 260 -14.86 7.52 16.10
C GLY A 260 -14.10 6.20 15.96
N ARG A 261 -14.73 5.11 16.42
CA ARG A 261 -14.14 3.77 16.40
C ARG A 261 -15.18 2.73 16.01
N ILE A 262 -14.75 1.73 15.24
CA ILE A 262 -15.54 0.51 14.97
C ILE A 262 -14.80 -0.67 15.57
N LYS A 263 -15.50 -1.52 16.30
CA LYS A 263 -15.02 -2.83 16.74
C LYS A 263 -15.76 -3.91 15.98
N LEU A 264 -15.01 -4.73 15.26
CA LEU A 264 -15.55 -5.83 14.48
C LEU A 264 -15.12 -7.16 15.12
N LYS A 265 -16.06 -8.03 15.44
CA LYS A 265 -15.79 -9.41 15.82
C LYS A 265 -15.83 -10.28 14.57
N LEU A 266 -14.74 -11.02 14.35
CA LEU A 266 -14.61 -11.98 13.27
C LEU A 266 -14.82 -13.39 13.81
N GLY A 267 -15.23 -14.32 12.95
CA GLY A 267 -15.31 -15.73 13.31
C GLY A 267 -14.01 -16.25 13.94
N GLY A 268 -14.12 -17.14 14.94
CA GLY A 268 -12.97 -17.68 15.66
C GLY A 268 -12.40 -16.79 16.77
N GLY A 269 -13.17 -15.81 17.27
CA GLY A 269 -12.80 -14.98 18.43
C GLY A 269 -11.76 -13.90 18.12
N LYS A 270 -11.48 -13.62 16.85
CA LYS A 270 -10.63 -12.49 16.47
C LYS A 270 -11.42 -11.18 16.51
N GLU A 271 -10.83 -10.16 17.12
CA GLU A 271 -11.37 -8.79 17.12
C GLU A 271 -10.48 -7.88 16.27
N MET A 272 -11.12 -6.99 15.52
CA MET A 272 -10.45 -5.98 14.71
C MET A 272 -11.00 -4.60 15.06
N ASP A 273 -10.11 -3.68 15.42
CA ASP A 273 -10.46 -2.30 15.74
C ASP A 273 -10.16 -1.40 14.53
N PHE A 274 -11.04 -0.44 14.27
CA PHE A 274 -10.84 0.62 13.26
C PHE A 274 -10.99 1.98 13.91
N ARG A 275 -10.07 2.89 13.63
CA ARG A 275 -10.24 4.32 13.89
C ARG A 275 -10.86 4.95 12.65
N VAL A 276 -11.92 5.69 12.86
CA VAL A 276 -12.71 6.29 11.80
C VAL A 276 -12.60 7.80 11.90
N SER A 277 -12.26 8.45 10.81
CA SER A 277 -12.28 9.91 10.69
C SER A 277 -13.18 10.30 9.52
N VAL A 278 -14.13 11.15 9.79
CA VAL A 278 -15.09 11.69 8.83
C VAL A 278 -14.81 13.16 8.62
N LEU A 279 -14.60 13.56 7.36
CA LEU A 279 -14.28 14.93 6.97
C LEU A 279 -15.30 15.43 5.94
N PRO A 280 -16.00 16.55 6.20
CA PRO A 280 -16.82 17.21 5.21
C PRO A 280 -16.01 17.65 4.00
N THR A 281 -16.48 17.34 2.79
CA THR A 281 -15.89 17.80 1.53
C THR A 281 -16.95 18.42 0.64
N LEU A 282 -16.56 19.08 -0.45
CA LEU A 282 -17.47 19.76 -1.36
C LEU A 282 -18.61 18.87 -1.89
N TRP A 283 -18.33 17.59 -2.13
CA TRP A 283 -19.26 16.65 -2.75
C TRP A 283 -19.86 15.62 -1.80
N GLY A 284 -19.60 15.76 -0.51
CA GLY A 284 -20.07 14.86 0.55
C GLY A 284 -18.96 14.56 1.54
N GLU A 285 -19.26 13.74 2.55
CA GLU A 285 -18.29 13.41 3.59
C GLU A 285 -17.30 12.34 3.07
N LYS A 286 -16.00 12.59 3.28
CA LYS A 286 -14.94 11.62 3.08
C LYS A 286 -14.72 10.86 4.38
N ILE A 287 -14.62 9.53 4.31
CA ILE A 287 -14.35 8.68 5.47
C ILE A 287 -13.00 8.00 5.28
N VAL A 288 -12.19 8.01 6.32
CA VAL A 288 -10.93 7.26 6.39
C VAL A 288 -11.00 6.34 7.60
N LEU A 289 -10.87 5.03 7.36
CA LEU A 289 -10.79 4.05 8.45
C LEU A 289 -9.37 3.48 8.49
N ARG A 290 -8.72 3.56 9.65
CA ARG A 290 -7.41 2.94 9.89
C ARG A 290 -7.59 1.64 10.64
N LEU A 291 -7.07 0.55 10.11
CA LEU A 291 -7.08 -0.76 10.74
C LEU A 291 -6.03 -0.81 11.85
N LEU A 292 -6.44 -1.23 13.04
CA LEU A 292 -5.59 -1.47 14.20
C LEU A 292 -5.47 -2.98 14.42
N ASP A 293 -4.57 -3.61 13.66
CA ASP A 293 -4.35 -5.06 13.73
C ASP A 293 -3.34 -5.41 14.82
N LYS A 294 -3.84 -5.91 15.94
CA LYS A 294 -3.02 -6.34 17.09
C LYS A 294 -2.18 -7.58 16.79
N SER A 295 -2.57 -8.40 15.81
CA SER A 295 -1.88 -9.66 15.49
C SER A 295 -0.56 -9.47 14.75
N ASN A 296 -0.37 -8.32 14.11
CA ASN A 296 0.82 -7.97 13.33
C ASN A 296 1.83 -7.10 14.10
N LEU A 297 1.61 -6.85 15.41
CA LEU A 297 2.54 -6.07 16.22
C LEU A 297 3.83 -6.88 16.43
N GLN A 298 4.88 -6.51 15.69
CA GLN A 298 6.19 -7.11 15.83
C GLN A 298 6.94 -6.41 16.97
N LEU A 299 6.99 -7.05 18.13
CA LEU A 299 7.70 -6.56 19.32
C LEU A 299 9.16 -7.05 19.38
N ASP A 300 9.55 -8.01 18.54
CA ASP A 300 10.91 -8.53 18.46
C ASP A 300 11.78 -7.60 17.61
N MET A 301 12.69 -6.88 18.25
CA MET A 301 13.59 -5.92 17.61
C MET A 301 14.47 -6.54 16.52
N THR A 302 14.84 -7.81 16.65
CA THR A 302 15.66 -8.51 15.67
C THR A 302 14.99 -8.69 14.32
N LYS A 303 13.64 -8.64 14.30
CA LYS A 303 12.80 -8.79 13.10
C LYS A 303 12.38 -7.46 12.47
N LEU A 304 12.70 -6.32 13.07
CA LEU A 304 12.34 -5.01 12.55
C LEU A 304 13.12 -4.60 11.30
N GLY A 305 14.24 -5.28 11.03
CA GLY A 305 15.06 -5.04 9.84
C GLY A 305 16.33 -4.24 10.07
N PHE A 306 16.71 -4.01 11.33
CA PHE A 306 18.03 -3.49 11.66
C PHE A 306 19.14 -4.42 11.16
N ASP A 307 20.19 -3.86 10.66
CA ASP A 307 21.47 -4.55 10.53
C ASP A 307 22.15 -4.64 11.90
N ARG A 308 23.04 -5.60 12.11
CA ARG A 308 23.71 -5.80 13.42
C ARG A 308 24.43 -4.55 13.91
N ASP A 309 25.17 -3.89 13.03
CA ASP A 309 25.91 -2.65 13.32
C ASP A 309 25.00 -1.45 13.63
N GLN A 310 23.68 -1.55 13.35
CA GLN A 310 22.66 -0.57 13.72
C GLN A 310 21.91 -0.99 14.99
N LEU A 311 21.64 -2.28 15.16
CA LEU A 311 20.91 -2.81 16.31
C LEU A 311 21.73 -2.69 17.61
N ASP A 312 23.03 -3.03 17.56
CA ASP A 312 23.89 -3.03 18.74
C ASP A 312 23.98 -1.64 19.41
N PRO A 313 24.21 -0.52 18.69
CA PRO A 313 24.16 0.82 19.28
C PRO A 313 22.78 1.19 19.82
N PHE A 314 21.70 0.77 19.15
CA PHE A 314 20.35 1.03 19.62
C PHE A 314 20.05 0.32 20.93
N LEU A 315 20.33 -0.98 21.01
CA LEU A 315 20.19 -1.77 22.25
C LEU A 315 21.04 -1.16 23.39
N LYS A 316 22.27 -0.76 23.09
CA LYS A 316 23.15 -0.13 24.06
C LYS A 316 22.55 1.17 24.61
N ALA A 317 21.96 1.99 23.74
CA ALA A 317 21.40 3.28 24.13
C ALA A 317 20.13 3.14 24.98
N ILE A 318 19.24 2.18 24.68
CA ILE A 318 18.02 1.97 25.47
C ILE A 318 18.28 1.32 26.84
N HIS A 319 19.44 0.69 27.04
CA HIS A 319 19.84 0.14 28.34
C HIS A 319 20.70 1.09 29.17
N LEU A 320 20.93 2.32 28.70
CA LEU A 320 21.54 3.35 29.55
C LEU A 320 20.57 3.75 30.66
N PRO A 321 21.04 4.06 31.85
CA PRO A 321 20.17 4.37 33.00
C PRO A 321 19.43 5.69 32.83
N PHE A 322 19.91 6.60 31.98
CA PHE A 322 19.29 7.89 31.72
C PHE A 322 19.70 8.46 30.37
N GLY A 323 19.02 9.49 29.95
CA GLY A 323 19.25 10.18 28.69
C GLY A 323 18.08 10.00 27.73
N MET A 324 18.25 10.44 26.48
CA MET A 324 17.18 10.50 25.52
C MET A 324 17.50 9.66 24.27
N VAL A 325 16.58 8.81 23.86
CA VAL A 325 16.61 8.07 22.58
C VAL A 325 15.46 8.55 21.72
N LEU A 326 15.77 9.07 20.53
CA LEU A 326 14.81 9.69 19.63
C LEU A 326 14.62 8.86 18.36
N VAL A 327 13.39 8.61 17.98
CA VAL A 327 13.06 7.96 16.71
C VAL A 327 12.35 8.97 15.80
N THR A 328 12.88 9.21 14.62
CA THR A 328 12.36 10.22 13.71
C THR A 328 11.96 9.67 12.35
N GLY A 329 11.09 10.37 11.68
CA GLY A 329 10.57 10.04 10.35
C GLY A 329 9.14 10.54 10.13
N PRO A 330 8.62 10.47 8.89
CA PRO A 330 7.26 10.86 8.58
C PRO A 330 6.23 9.92 9.22
N THR A 331 4.96 10.30 9.13
CA THR A 331 3.84 9.44 9.50
C THR A 331 3.88 8.15 8.69
N GLY A 332 3.67 7.01 9.35
CA GLY A 332 3.70 5.70 8.71
C GLY A 332 5.10 5.13 8.46
N SER A 333 6.18 5.72 8.99
CA SER A 333 7.54 5.16 8.90
C SER A 333 7.82 4.02 9.88
N GLY A 334 6.89 3.72 10.80
CA GLY A 334 7.01 2.62 11.77
C GLY A 334 7.64 3.02 13.11
N LYS A 335 7.72 4.32 13.44
CA LYS A 335 8.29 4.82 14.70
C LYS A 335 7.68 4.18 15.94
N THR A 336 6.35 4.14 16.01
CA THR A 336 5.61 3.53 17.13
C THR A 336 5.97 2.06 17.32
N THR A 337 6.09 1.29 16.24
CA THR A 337 6.49 -0.12 16.31
C THR A 337 7.90 -0.26 16.89
N THR A 338 8.86 0.58 16.46
CA THR A 338 10.22 0.57 16.97
C THR A 338 10.26 0.94 18.46
N LEU A 339 9.54 1.98 18.89
CA LEU A 339 9.45 2.36 20.30
C LEU A 339 8.74 1.31 21.16
N TYR A 340 7.66 0.72 20.66
CA TYR A 340 6.95 -0.35 21.37
C TYR A 340 7.82 -1.61 21.53
N SER A 341 8.63 -1.92 20.53
CA SER A 341 9.62 -3.01 20.62
C SER A 341 10.70 -2.70 21.67
N ALA A 342 11.17 -1.44 21.75
CA ALA A 342 12.09 -1.01 22.79
C ALA A 342 11.45 -1.07 24.18
N LEU A 343 10.21 -0.59 24.33
CA LEU A 343 9.46 -0.68 25.57
C LEU A 343 9.24 -2.13 26.01
N SER A 344 8.93 -3.02 25.05
CA SER A 344 8.74 -4.45 25.33
C SER A 344 10.04 -5.12 25.84
N GLU A 345 11.20 -4.74 25.31
CA GLU A 345 12.52 -5.21 25.75
C GLU A 345 12.85 -4.72 27.17
N LEU A 346 12.47 -3.48 27.47
CA LEU A 346 12.72 -2.82 28.76
C LEU A 346 11.68 -3.18 29.83
N ASN A 347 10.54 -3.77 29.47
CA ASN A 347 9.42 -4.03 30.37
C ASN A 347 9.72 -5.19 31.32
N LYS A 348 10.37 -4.88 32.41
CA LYS A 348 10.68 -5.81 33.52
C LYS A 348 9.88 -5.41 34.75
N VAL A 349 9.67 -6.36 35.66
CA VAL A 349 8.95 -6.11 36.92
C VAL A 349 9.64 -5.04 37.79
N SER A 350 10.95 -4.86 37.61
CA SER A 350 11.75 -3.86 38.31
C SER A 350 11.64 -2.45 37.75
N GLU A 351 11.06 -2.27 36.57
CA GLU A 351 11.06 -0.99 35.84
C GLU A 351 9.67 -0.36 35.87
N ASN A 352 9.57 0.88 36.30
CA ASN A 352 8.35 1.67 36.22
C ASN A 352 8.31 2.46 34.91
N ILE A 353 7.49 1.99 33.95
CA ILE A 353 7.38 2.58 32.61
C ILE A 353 6.06 3.35 32.49
N SER A 354 6.15 4.62 32.09
CA SER A 354 4.98 5.47 31.80
C SER A 354 5.06 6.06 30.39
N THR A 355 3.94 6.02 29.67
CA THR A 355 3.85 6.57 28.31
C THR A 355 2.75 7.62 28.17
N ALA A 356 3.03 8.68 27.41
CA ALA A 356 2.06 9.70 26.98
C ALA A 356 1.88 9.60 25.47
N GLU A 357 0.66 9.33 25.00
CA GLU A 357 0.39 8.98 23.61
C GLU A 357 -0.85 9.67 23.05
N ASP A 358 -0.82 10.04 21.77
CA ASP A 358 -1.94 10.69 21.07
C ASP A 358 -2.24 9.98 19.74
N PRO A 359 -3.09 8.94 19.82
CA PRO A 359 -3.52 8.19 20.99
C PRO A 359 -2.66 6.93 21.24
N VAL A 360 -3.01 6.16 22.28
CA VAL A 360 -2.48 4.81 22.49
C VAL A 360 -2.90 3.92 21.32
N GLU A 361 -1.89 3.35 20.60
CA GLU A 361 -2.16 2.49 19.43
C GLU A 361 -2.48 1.04 19.86
N PHE A 362 -1.72 0.50 20.82
CA PHE A 362 -1.90 -0.84 21.35
C PHE A 362 -1.67 -0.85 22.86
N ASN A 363 -2.46 -1.63 23.57
CA ASN A 363 -2.27 -1.82 25.01
C ASN A 363 -1.09 -2.79 25.27
N LEU A 364 -0.11 -2.32 26.01
CA LEU A 364 1.05 -3.10 26.45
C LEU A 364 0.90 -3.45 27.93
N ALA A 365 0.77 -4.75 28.24
CA ALA A 365 0.67 -5.19 29.63
C ALA A 365 1.95 -4.82 30.41
N GLY A 366 1.81 -4.32 31.62
CA GLY A 366 2.93 -3.91 32.49
C GLY A 366 3.41 -2.48 32.27
N ILE A 367 2.81 -1.70 31.39
CA ILE A 367 3.17 -0.31 31.08
C ILE A 367 2.00 0.62 31.41
N ASN A 368 2.27 1.74 32.06
CA ASN A 368 1.27 2.77 32.39
C ASN A 368 1.08 3.71 31.18
N GLN A 369 0.13 3.41 30.30
CA GLN A 369 -0.12 4.17 29.09
C GLN A 369 -1.21 5.24 29.31
N VAL A 370 -0.87 6.51 29.08
CA VAL A 370 -1.78 7.65 29.23
C VAL A 370 -2.11 8.19 27.85
N GLN A 371 -3.40 8.22 27.50
CA GLN A 371 -3.87 8.82 26.28
C GLN A 371 -4.13 10.32 26.48
N MET A 372 -3.60 11.14 25.57
CA MET A 372 -3.81 12.59 25.59
C MET A 372 -5.28 12.94 25.35
N LYS A 373 -5.73 14.00 26.03
CA LYS A 373 -7.08 14.57 25.93
C LYS A 373 -6.95 16.09 26.05
N ASP A 374 -6.66 16.75 24.94
CA ASP A 374 -6.42 18.20 24.88
C ASP A 374 -7.66 19.01 25.29
N ASP A 375 -8.86 18.49 25.04
CA ASP A 375 -10.15 19.06 25.40
C ASP A 375 -10.32 19.34 26.90
N ILE A 376 -9.66 18.52 27.74
CA ILE A 376 -9.64 18.70 29.21
C ILE A 376 -8.28 19.18 29.73
N GLY A 377 -7.35 19.57 28.86
CA GLY A 377 -6.02 20.06 29.22
C GLY A 377 -4.98 18.98 29.52
N LEU A 378 -5.27 17.69 29.30
CA LEU A 378 -4.31 16.60 29.44
C LEU A 378 -3.47 16.48 28.15
N ASN A 379 -2.50 17.36 28.00
CA ASN A 379 -1.51 17.38 26.90
C ASN A 379 -0.20 16.72 27.32
N PHE A 380 0.75 16.59 26.37
CA PHE A 380 2.04 15.95 26.61
C PHE A 380 2.83 16.59 27.76
N ALA A 381 2.87 17.93 27.83
CA ALA A 381 3.59 18.65 28.88
C ALA A 381 2.96 18.39 30.29
N ALA A 382 1.64 18.41 30.38
CA ALA A 382 0.91 18.13 31.62
C ALA A 382 1.13 16.67 32.09
N ALA A 383 1.08 15.72 31.16
CA ALA A 383 1.34 14.31 31.44
C ALA A 383 2.78 14.09 31.95
N LEU A 384 3.78 14.65 31.24
CA LEU A 384 5.19 14.54 31.66
C LEU A 384 5.46 15.10 33.05
N ARG A 385 4.94 16.29 33.36
CA ARG A 385 5.04 16.85 34.72
C ARG A 385 4.44 15.93 35.79
N SER A 386 3.39 15.22 35.44
CA SER A 386 2.74 14.27 36.33
C SER A 386 3.59 13.01 36.49
N PHE A 387 4.17 12.49 35.41
CA PHE A 387 5.04 11.29 35.45
C PHE A 387 6.22 11.47 36.41
N LEU A 388 6.89 12.62 36.37
CA LEU A 388 8.04 12.91 37.24
C LEU A 388 7.70 12.88 38.75
N ARG A 389 6.42 12.77 39.11
CA ARG A 389 5.96 12.56 40.49
C ARG A 389 5.47 11.13 40.79
N GLN A 390 5.57 10.25 39.78
CA GLN A 390 5.13 8.85 39.86
C GLN A 390 6.32 7.87 39.95
N ASP A 391 7.52 8.38 40.23
CA ASP A 391 8.76 7.59 40.35
C ASP A 391 9.02 6.70 39.13
N PRO A 392 9.04 7.26 37.90
CA PRO A 392 9.28 6.47 36.69
C PRO A 392 10.77 6.23 36.49
N ASP A 393 11.14 5.05 36.00
CA ASP A 393 12.48 4.77 35.48
C ASP A 393 12.56 5.15 34.00
N ILE A 394 11.49 4.84 33.25
CA ILE A 394 11.43 5.03 31.80
C ILE A 394 10.15 5.80 31.44
N VAL A 395 10.33 6.84 30.65
CA VAL A 395 9.24 7.68 30.16
C VAL A 395 9.23 7.67 28.63
N MET A 396 8.08 7.38 28.03
CA MET A 396 7.90 7.54 26.58
C MET A 396 6.94 8.70 26.30
N VAL A 397 7.37 9.63 25.45
CA VAL A 397 6.54 10.71 24.92
C VAL A 397 6.27 10.42 23.46
N GLY A 398 5.01 10.23 23.08
CA GLY A 398 4.61 9.86 21.74
C GLY A 398 5.28 10.73 20.67
N GLU A 399 5.28 12.03 20.87
CA GLU A 399 6.02 12.99 20.04
C GLU A 399 6.32 14.31 20.77
N ILE A 400 7.39 14.97 20.35
CA ILE A 400 7.75 16.32 20.79
C ILE A 400 7.41 17.30 19.65
N ARG A 401 6.41 18.19 19.90
CA ARG A 401 5.95 19.18 18.92
C ARG A 401 6.35 20.62 19.27
N ASP A 402 6.55 20.91 20.54
CA ASP A 402 6.72 22.24 21.09
C ASP A 402 7.87 22.32 22.10
N PHE A 403 8.26 23.56 22.44
CA PHE A 403 9.36 23.83 23.35
C PHE A 403 9.06 23.32 24.77
N GLU A 404 7.84 23.49 25.27
CA GLU A 404 7.48 23.11 26.64
C GLU A 404 7.65 21.61 26.86
N THR A 405 7.14 20.79 25.94
CA THR A 405 7.30 19.34 25.97
C THR A 405 8.77 18.95 25.84
N ALA A 406 9.54 19.59 24.93
CA ALA A 406 10.96 19.35 24.75
C ALA A 406 11.76 19.65 26.02
N GLU A 407 11.51 20.81 26.65
CA GLU A 407 12.20 21.23 27.87
C GLU A 407 12.00 20.25 29.03
N ILE A 408 10.75 19.80 29.23
CA ILE A 408 10.46 18.84 30.32
C ILE A 408 11.11 17.47 30.02
N ALA A 409 11.05 17.00 28.78
CA ALA A 409 11.66 15.74 28.36
C ALA A 409 13.19 15.76 28.54
N VAL A 410 13.86 16.86 28.15
CA VAL A 410 15.29 17.07 28.37
C VAL A 410 15.64 17.10 29.86
N LYS A 411 14.87 17.83 30.67
CA LYS A 411 15.07 17.87 32.13
C LYS A 411 14.92 16.48 32.75
N ALA A 412 13.92 15.70 32.33
CA ALA A 412 13.75 14.32 32.77
C ALA A 412 14.97 13.46 32.44
N ALA A 413 15.46 13.55 31.20
CA ALA A 413 16.67 12.83 30.75
C ALA A 413 17.93 13.20 31.53
N LEU A 414 18.06 14.46 31.95
CA LEU A 414 19.21 14.94 32.76
C LEU A 414 19.08 14.61 34.24
N THR A 415 17.91 14.30 34.75
CA THR A 415 17.62 14.01 36.16
C THR A 415 17.50 12.52 36.47
N GLY A 416 18.00 11.65 35.59
CA GLY A 416 18.15 10.23 35.89
C GLY A 416 17.14 9.31 35.21
N HIS A 417 16.29 9.80 34.28
CA HIS A 417 15.29 9.00 33.61
C HIS A 417 15.70 8.66 32.17
N LEU A 418 15.37 7.48 31.69
CA LEU A 418 15.45 7.15 30.27
C LEU A 418 14.19 7.70 29.57
N VAL A 419 14.40 8.60 28.61
CA VAL A 419 13.32 9.20 27.83
C VAL A 419 13.33 8.69 26.39
N LEU A 420 12.23 8.08 25.98
CA LEU A 420 12.00 7.65 24.58
C LEU A 420 11.01 8.60 23.93
N SER A 421 11.29 9.10 22.73
CA SER A 421 10.35 9.99 22.05
C SER A 421 10.47 9.96 20.52
N THR A 422 9.52 10.61 19.84
CA THR A 422 9.59 10.81 18.40
C THR A 422 9.60 12.27 18.00
N LEU A 423 10.18 12.53 16.83
CA LEU A 423 10.07 13.79 16.11
C LEU A 423 9.71 13.51 14.64
N HIS A 424 9.29 14.57 13.94
CA HIS A 424 8.99 14.53 12.52
C HIS A 424 10.08 15.25 11.73
N THR A 425 11.23 14.58 11.50
CA THR A 425 12.32 15.08 10.67
C THR A 425 12.71 14.05 9.61
N ASN A 426 13.50 14.47 8.63
CA ASN A 426 13.82 13.65 7.47
C ASN A 426 15.04 12.72 7.68
N ASP A 427 15.95 13.10 8.56
CA ASP A 427 17.15 12.36 8.92
C ASP A 427 17.54 12.65 10.39
N ALA A 428 18.56 11.98 10.90
CA ALA A 428 18.98 12.09 12.28
C ALA A 428 19.64 13.46 12.58
N PRO A 429 20.52 14.04 11.75
CA PRO A 429 21.06 15.39 11.97
C PRO A 429 19.98 16.48 12.03
N ALA A 430 18.94 16.38 11.18
CA ALA A 430 17.84 17.34 11.20
C ALA A 430 17.05 17.31 12.51
N THR A 431 17.09 16.20 13.26
CA THR A 431 16.45 16.10 14.57
C THR A 431 17.12 17.04 15.59
N ILE A 432 18.46 17.10 15.58
CA ILE A 432 19.20 18.05 16.42
C ILE A 432 18.81 19.48 16.06
N SER A 433 18.86 19.84 14.78
CA SER A 433 18.46 21.16 14.31
C SER A 433 17.03 21.51 14.72
N ARG A 434 16.12 20.52 14.72
CA ARG A 434 14.73 20.73 15.14
C ARG A 434 14.61 21.05 16.62
N LEU A 435 15.34 20.36 17.49
CA LEU A 435 15.38 20.67 18.93
C LEU A 435 15.94 22.07 19.19
N LEU A 436 17.03 22.44 18.53
CA LEU A 436 17.62 23.79 18.63
C LEU A 436 16.65 24.86 18.15
N ASN A 437 15.97 24.63 17.02
CA ASN A 437 14.97 25.56 16.48
C ASN A 437 13.71 25.67 17.36
N MET A 438 13.40 24.67 18.17
CA MET A 438 12.35 24.75 19.19
C MET A 438 12.76 25.62 20.38
N GLY A 439 14.03 25.98 20.52
CA GLY A 439 14.56 26.80 21.59
C GLY A 439 15.34 26.04 22.67
N VAL A 440 15.57 24.73 22.49
CA VAL A 440 16.40 23.96 23.41
C VAL A 440 17.86 24.34 23.21
N GLU A 441 18.56 24.70 24.28
CA GLU A 441 19.94 25.16 24.21
C GLU A 441 20.91 24.01 23.81
N PRO A 442 21.95 24.29 22.99
CA PRO A 442 22.87 23.28 22.48
C PRO A 442 23.49 22.38 23.57
N PHE A 443 23.88 22.96 24.70
CA PHE A 443 24.50 22.20 25.79
C PHE A 443 23.53 21.24 26.45
N LEU A 444 22.21 21.56 26.50
CA LEU A 444 21.18 20.66 27.02
C LEU A 444 20.90 19.49 26.05
N VAL A 445 20.87 19.76 24.74
CA VAL A 445 20.74 18.72 23.72
C VAL A 445 21.93 17.75 23.78
N THR A 446 23.17 18.28 23.85
CA THR A 446 24.38 17.45 23.90
C THR A 446 24.53 16.63 25.17
N ALA A 447 24.01 17.12 26.29
CA ALA A 447 24.04 16.42 27.57
C ALA A 447 22.94 15.36 27.72
N SER A 448 21.78 15.54 27.04
CA SER A 448 20.62 14.66 27.21
C SER A 448 20.48 13.59 26.14
N VAL A 449 20.83 13.88 24.88
CA VAL A 449 20.61 12.94 23.76
C VAL A 449 21.69 11.88 23.71
N ASN A 450 21.29 10.60 23.72
CA ASN A 450 22.18 9.45 23.60
C ASN A 450 22.24 8.89 22.17
N LEU A 451 21.09 8.85 21.49
CA LEU A 451 20.97 8.25 20.18
C LEU A 451 19.77 8.80 19.43
N ILE A 452 19.92 8.93 18.12
CA ILE A 452 18.83 9.28 17.21
C ILE A 452 18.74 8.22 16.12
N VAL A 453 17.51 7.76 15.84
CA VAL A 453 17.18 6.80 14.79
C VAL A 453 16.26 7.45 13.77
N ALA A 454 16.73 7.72 12.58
CA ALA A 454 15.83 8.06 11.49
C ALA A 454 15.35 6.79 10.77
N GLN A 455 14.08 6.77 10.39
CA GLN A 455 13.43 5.56 9.88
C GLN A 455 12.51 5.84 8.69
N ARG A 456 12.55 4.93 7.70
CA ARG A 456 11.64 4.85 6.54
C ARG A 456 11.20 3.42 6.33
N LEU A 457 10.05 3.23 5.69
CA LEU A 457 9.60 1.91 5.24
C LEU A 457 9.68 1.80 3.71
N ALA A 458 10.37 0.77 3.23
CA ALA A 458 10.41 0.35 1.83
C ALA A 458 9.61 -0.94 1.65
N ARG A 459 9.00 -1.14 0.49
CA ARG A 459 8.31 -2.40 0.17
C ARG A 459 9.33 -3.49 -0.13
N LYS A 460 9.06 -4.71 0.32
CA LYS A 460 9.86 -5.89 -0.02
C LYS A 460 9.44 -6.45 -1.37
N ILE A 461 10.40 -6.91 -2.15
CA ILE A 461 10.14 -7.66 -3.38
C ILE A 461 9.34 -8.91 -3.03
N CYS A 462 8.30 -9.19 -3.80
CA CYS A 462 7.51 -10.40 -3.62
C CYS A 462 8.37 -11.65 -3.87
N PRO A 463 8.47 -12.57 -2.91
CA PRO A 463 9.33 -13.76 -3.06
C PRO A 463 8.88 -14.70 -4.17
N GLU A 464 7.56 -14.71 -4.49
CA GLU A 464 6.98 -15.62 -5.48
C GLU A 464 7.28 -15.20 -6.94
N CYS A 465 7.53 -13.90 -7.17
CA CYS A 465 7.76 -13.39 -8.52
C CYS A 465 9.06 -12.55 -8.65
N LYS A 466 9.99 -12.75 -7.72
CA LYS A 466 11.31 -12.11 -7.74
C LYS A 466 12.13 -12.62 -8.92
N GLU A 467 12.68 -11.70 -9.70
CA GLU A 467 13.56 -12.00 -10.84
C GLU A 467 14.77 -11.06 -10.88
N GLU A 468 15.88 -11.55 -11.44
CA GLU A 468 17.09 -10.75 -11.63
C GLU A 468 16.90 -9.83 -12.85
N VAL A 469 17.26 -8.56 -12.70
CA VAL A 469 17.17 -7.57 -13.79
C VAL A 469 18.53 -6.90 -14.01
N LYS A 470 18.85 -6.60 -15.26
CA LYS A 470 20.06 -5.86 -15.60
C LYS A 470 19.78 -4.37 -15.53
N VAL A 471 20.56 -3.66 -14.74
CA VAL A 471 20.50 -2.19 -14.61
C VAL A 471 21.84 -1.62 -15.12
N PRO A 472 21.83 -0.54 -15.91
CA PRO A 472 23.06 0.11 -16.36
C PRO A 472 23.93 0.55 -15.20
N PHE A 473 25.27 0.46 -15.39
CA PHE A 473 26.24 0.83 -14.36
C PHE A 473 26.09 2.31 -13.93
N GLU A 474 25.87 3.19 -14.89
CA GLU A 474 25.68 4.63 -14.66
C GLU A 474 24.48 4.89 -13.73
N THR A 475 23.37 4.24 -13.98
CA THR A 475 22.16 4.35 -13.13
C THR A 475 22.44 3.91 -11.68
N LEU A 476 23.21 2.83 -11.49
CA LEU A 476 23.60 2.39 -10.14
C LEU A 476 24.48 3.44 -9.45
N ARG A 477 25.40 4.05 -10.19
CA ARG A 477 26.26 5.14 -9.66
C ARG A 477 25.45 6.38 -9.27
N GLU A 478 24.47 6.77 -10.10
CA GLU A 478 23.57 7.90 -9.80
C GLU A 478 22.74 7.67 -8.55
N VAL A 479 22.34 6.43 -8.29
CA VAL A 479 21.60 6.07 -7.06
C VAL A 479 22.48 6.14 -5.82
N GLY A 480 23.81 6.00 -5.97
CA GLY A 480 24.79 6.08 -4.89
C GLY A 480 25.53 4.77 -4.59
N PHE A 481 25.48 3.76 -5.48
CA PHE A 481 26.33 2.57 -5.34
C PHE A 481 27.80 2.92 -5.50
N SER A 482 28.67 2.28 -4.73
CA SER A 482 30.11 2.37 -4.96
C SER A 482 30.48 1.78 -6.34
N THR A 483 31.62 2.16 -6.89
CA THR A 483 32.12 1.60 -8.16
C THR A 483 32.27 0.08 -8.11
N HIS A 484 32.70 -0.43 -6.95
CA HIS A 484 32.84 -1.87 -6.70
C HIS A 484 31.47 -2.57 -6.67
N ASP A 485 30.53 -2.02 -5.89
CA ASP A 485 29.20 -2.63 -5.71
C ASP A 485 28.38 -2.58 -6.99
N ALA A 486 28.44 -1.48 -7.75
CA ALA A 486 27.76 -1.33 -9.02
C ALA A 486 28.19 -2.36 -10.08
N LYS A 487 29.44 -2.87 -10.00
CA LYS A 487 29.93 -3.91 -10.92
C LYS A 487 29.57 -5.33 -10.51
N ASN A 488 29.42 -5.57 -9.19
CA ASN A 488 29.34 -6.93 -8.65
C ASN A 488 27.95 -7.29 -8.10
N THR A 489 27.05 -6.32 -7.96
CA THR A 489 25.74 -6.57 -7.34
C THR A 489 24.71 -7.04 -8.36
N LYS A 490 23.97 -8.08 -8.00
CA LYS A 490 22.78 -8.51 -8.72
C LYS A 490 21.57 -7.73 -8.23
N ILE A 491 20.83 -7.16 -9.17
CA ILE A 491 19.64 -6.37 -8.89
C ILE A 491 18.40 -7.22 -9.17
N PHE A 492 17.40 -7.08 -8.31
CA PHE A 492 16.16 -7.85 -8.39
C PHE A 492 14.93 -6.94 -8.47
N LYS A 493 13.89 -7.45 -9.12
CA LYS A 493 12.57 -6.83 -9.24
C LYS A 493 11.48 -7.88 -9.09
N GLY A 494 10.29 -7.51 -8.68
CA GLY A 494 9.11 -8.35 -8.73
C GLY A 494 8.40 -8.17 -10.06
N ARG A 495 8.17 -9.27 -10.79
CA ARG A 495 7.44 -9.26 -12.08
C ARG A 495 5.95 -8.93 -11.91
N GLY A 496 5.38 -9.23 -10.76
CA GLY A 496 3.94 -9.26 -10.52
C GLY A 496 3.42 -10.70 -10.55
N CYS A 497 2.53 -11.04 -9.61
CA CYS A 497 1.83 -12.32 -9.56
C CYS A 497 0.55 -12.18 -8.73
N ARG A 498 -0.31 -13.20 -8.74
CA ARG A 498 -1.54 -13.21 -7.93
C ARG A 498 -1.28 -13.00 -6.44
N GLY A 499 -0.21 -13.58 -5.87
CA GLY A 499 0.16 -13.44 -4.47
C GLY A 499 0.54 -12.02 -4.03
N CYS A 500 0.90 -11.15 -4.96
CA CYS A 500 1.19 -9.73 -4.72
C CYS A 500 0.20 -8.77 -5.45
N SER A 501 -0.92 -9.29 -5.95
CA SER A 501 -1.92 -8.52 -6.72
C SER A 501 -1.26 -7.75 -7.87
N GLU A 502 -0.40 -8.42 -8.65
CA GLU A 502 0.36 -7.93 -9.82
C GLU A 502 1.31 -6.75 -9.55
N LYS A 503 1.50 -6.37 -8.27
CA LYS A 503 2.31 -5.19 -7.88
C LYS A 503 3.82 -5.48 -7.81
N GLY A 504 4.25 -6.75 -7.76
CA GLY A 504 5.65 -7.14 -7.59
C GLY A 504 6.21 -6.97 -6.17
N TYR A 505 5.42 -6.48 -5.21
CA TYR A 505 5.83 -6.22 -3.82
C TYR A 505 4.89 -6.89 -2.84
N ARG A 506 5.44 -7.35 -1.69
CA ARG A 506 4.67 -7.95 -0.59
C ARG A 506 5.34 -7.68 0.75
N GLY A 507 4.68 -6.92 1.61
CA GLY A 507 5.19 -6.51 2.91
C GLY A 507 6.23 -5.39 2.84
N ARG A 508 6.72 -4.95 4.00
CA ARG A 508 7.62 -3.81 4.15
C ARG A 508 8.85 -4.18 4.97
N ILE A 509 9.92 -3.43 4.79
CA ILE A 509 11.16 -3.48 5.58
C ILE A 509 11.50 -2.06 6.01
N ALA A 510 11.98 -1.89 7.22
CA ALA A 510 12.46 -0.59 7.66
C ALA A 510 13.90 -0.35 7.17
N LEU A 511 14.17 0.89 6.78
CA LEU A 511 15.47 1.45 6.51
C LEU A 511 15.82 2.36 7.67
N TYR A 512 17.01 2.19 8.23
CA TYR A 512 17.45 2.91 9.41
C TYR A 512 18.70 3.73 9.15
N GLU A 513 18.75 4.91 9.77
CA GLU A 513 19.94 5.73 10.00
C GLU A 513 20.06 5.87 11.51
N VAL A 514 21.00 5.11 12.10
CA VAL A 514 21.20 5.05 13.55
C VAL A 514 22.43 5.87 13.90
N MET A 515 22.23 7.01 14.56
CA MET A 515 23.24 7.98 14.93
C MET A 515 23.47 7.95 16.45
N PRO A 516 24.43 7.18 16.96
CA PRO A 516 24.92 7.37 18.33
C PRO A 516 25.48 8.78 18.47
N PHE A 517 25.04 9.49 19.51
CA PHE A 517 25.43 10.88 19.69
C PHE A 517 26.72 10.98 20.50
N GLY A 518 27.85 10.64 19.84
CA GLY A 518 29.20 10.60 20.42
C GLY A 518 29.82 11.98 20.59
N GLU A 519 30.99 12.02 21.22
CA GLU A 519 31.66 13.26 21.59
C GLU A 519 31.98 14.17 20.39
N ASN A 520 32.40 13.61 19.23
CA ASN A 520 32.64 14.38 18.00
C ASN A 520 31.39 15.16 17.53
N LEU A 521 30.22 14.50 17.58
CA LEU A 521 28.96 15.13 17.18
C LEU A 521 28.48 16.15 18.22
N LYS A 522 28.68 15.89 19.50
CA LYS A 522 28.36 16.85 20.58
C LYS A 522 29.20 18.12 20.44
N GLU A 523 30.50 17.97 20.20
CA GLU A 523 31.39 19.11 19.98
C GLU A 523 30.98 19.93 18.75
N ALA A 524 30.68 19.26 17.63
CA ALA A 524 30.19 19.91 16.43
C ALA A 524 28.89 20.73 16.69
N VAL A 525 27.96 20.19 17.48
CA VAL A 525 26.74 20.91 17.84
C VAL A 525 27.03 22.13 18.74
N LEU A 526 27.92 21.99 19.71
CA LEU A 526 28.35 23.11 20.58
C LEU A 526 29.07 24.22 19.80
N GLN A 527 29.79 23.87 18.72
CA GLN A 527 30.42 24.83 17.80
C GLN A 527 29.42 25.49 16.84
N GLY A 528 28.15 25.04 16.81
CA GLY A 528 27.10 25.62 15.97
C GLY A 528 27.26 25.29 14.49
N VAL A 529 27.81 24.11 14.15
CA VAL A 529 27.98 23.69 12.76
C VAL A 529 26.61 23.55 12.05
N SER A 530 26.61 23.69 10.72
CA SER A 530 25.44 23.53 9.91
C SER A 530 24.93 22.08 9.91
N PRO A 531 23.65 21.81 9.60
CA PRO A 531 23.12 20.46 9.48
C PRO A 531 23.88 19.59 8.47
N ALA A 532 24.40 20.20 7.40
CA ALA A 532 25.19 19.50 6.38
C ALA A 532 26.56 19.06 6.93
N GLU A 533 27.22 19.92 7.69
CA GLU A 533 28.49 19.60 8.35
C GLU A 533 28.32 18.53 9.43
N LEU A 534 27.20 18.60 10.20
CA LEU A 534 26.86 17.58 11.18
C LEU A 534 26.61 16.23 10.51
N LYS A 535 25.92 16.22 9.34
CA LYS A 535 25.75 15.00 8.54
C LYS A 535 27.07 14.44 8.05
N GLY A 536 27.98 15.30 7.61
CA GLY A 536 29.34 14.92 7.24
C GLY A 536 30.15 14.31 8.40
N ALA A 537 30.03 14.88 9.60
CA ALA A 537 30.63 14.32 10.81
C ALA A 537 30.07 12.95 11.17
N MET A 538 28.74 12.80 11.12
CA MET A 538 28.05 11.53 11.33
C MET A 538 28.54 10.43 10.37
N ILE A 539 28.70 10.75 9.08
CA ILE A 539 29.20 9.79 8.09
C ILE A 539 30.66 9.43 8.36
N ARG A 540 31.53 10.38 8.75
CA ARG A 540 32.92 10.10 9.14
C ARG A 540 33.02 9.19 10.37
N ASP A 541 32.07 9.29 11.29
CA ASP A 541 31.97 8.39 12.45
C ASP A 541 31.41 6.99 12.07
N GLY A 542 31.20 6.72 10.77
CA GLY A 542 30.82 5.42 10.24
C GLY A 542 29.29 5.17 10.22
N VAL A 543 28.46 6.16 10.50
CA VAL A 543 27.02 6.02 10.46
C VAL A 543 26.53 6.02 9.02
N ARG A 544 25.75 5.01 8.66
CA ARG A 544 25.12 4.91 7.34
C ARG A 544 23.86 5.77 7.27
N THR A 545 23.76 6.54 6.19
CA THR A 545 22.54 7.30 5.88
C THR A 545 21.37 6.36 5.52
N LEU A 546 20.16 6.91 5.51
CA LEU A 546 18.97 6.17 5.03
C LEU A 546 19.16 5.64 3.61
N ARG A 547 19.79 6.43 2.72
CA ARG A 547 20.08 6.02 1.33
C ARG A 547 21.07 4.85 1.30
N MET A 548 22.16 4.91 2.04
CA MET A 548 23.15 3.84 2.14
C MET A 548 22.54 2.54 2.71
N SER A 549 21.68 2.66 3.73
CA SER A 549 20.93 1.52 4.29
C SER A 549 19.98 0.92 3.26
N GLY A 550 19.31 1.76 2.47
CA GLY A 550 18.47 1.33 1.37
C GLY A 550 19.23 0.58 0.27
N ILE A 551 20.38 1.12 -0.14
CA ILE A 551 21.27 0.49 -1.14
C ILE A 551 21.70 -0.90 -0.65
N ARG A 552 22.06 -1.05 0.61
CA ARG A 552 22.40 -2.35 1.20
C ARG A 552 21.25 -3.34 1.10
N LYS A 553 20.00 -2.91 1.36
CA LYS A 553 18.82 -3.76 1.21
C LYS A 553 18.53 -4.12 -0.26
N VAL A 554 18.91 -3.29 -1.22
CA VAL A 554 18.89 -3.63 -2.65
C VAL A 554 19.94 -4.69 -2.97
N MET A 555 21.16 -4.56 -2.45
CA MET A 555 22.23 -5.55 -2.64
C MET A 555 21.88 -6.91 -2.05
N GLU A 556 21.17 -6.93 -0.93
CA GLU A 556 20.61 -8.15 -0.32
C GLU A 556 19.41 -8.71 -1.12
N GLY A 557 18.94 -7.99 -2.13
CA GLY A 557 17.78 -8.37 -2.94
C GLY A 557 16.44 -8.34 -2.17
N VAL A 558 16.34 -7.54 -1.12
CA VAL A 558 15.12 -7.40 -0.29
C VAL A 558 14.15 -6.39 -0.89
N THR A 559 14.67 -5.29 -1.44
CA THR A 559 13.89 -4.21 -2.05
C THR A 559 14.46 -3.82 -3.41
N THR A 560 13.80 -2.86 -4.08
CA THR A 560 14.23 -2.36 -5.40
C THR A 560 14.87 -0.99 -5.31
N ILE A 561 15.60 -0.61 -6.36
CA ILE A 561 16.16 0.74 -6.53
C ILE A 561 15.04 1.78 -6.50
N ASP A 562 13.93 1.54 -7.20
CA ASP A 562 12.78 2.43 -7.26
C ASP A 562 12.21 2.74 -5.87
N GLU A 563 12.12 1.73 -5.00
CA GLU A 563 11.64 1.92 -3.62
C GLU A 563 12.60 2.76 -2.79
N VAL A 564 13.90 2.49 -2.88
CA VAL A 564 14.91 3.26 -2.15
C VAL A 564 14.93 4.71 -2.63
N THR A 565 14.86 4.94 -3.93
CA THR A 565 14.82 6.29 -4.51
C THR A 565 13.56 7.05 -4.12
N ARG A 566 12.42 6.37 -4.06
CA ARG A 566 11.13 6.95 -3.65
C ARG A 566 11.10 7.31 -2.17
N THR A 567 11.76 6.54 -1.30
CA THR A 567 11.62 6.65 0.16
C THR A 567 12.74 7.41 0.84
N THR A 568 13.88 7.59 0.19
CA THR A 568 15.05 8.27 0.76
C THR A 568 15.52 9.41 -0.14
N ALA A 569 16.01 10.48 0.46
CA ALA A 569 16.67 11.56 -0.28
C ALA A 569 18.05 11.09 -0.79
N PRO A 570 18.54 11.59 -1.93
CA PRO A 570 19.92 11.35 -2.35
C PRO A 570 20.90 11.99 -1.35
N ASP A 571 22.05 11.37 -1.18
CA ASP A 571 23.13 11.96 -0.38
C ASP A 571 23.90 12.98 -1.22
N ASP A 572 24.28 14.11 -0.63
CA ASP A 572 25.09 15.14 -1.32
C ASP A 572 26.50 14.58 -1.58
N VAL A 573 26.86 14.54 -2.86
CA VAL A 573 28.17 14.04 -3.31
C VAL A 573 29.34 14.77 -2.64
N ARG A 574 29.17 16.07 -2.34
CA ARG A 574 30.19 16.87 -1.67
C ARG A 574 30.38 16.44 -0.22
N ILE A 575 29.27 16.09 0.47
CA ILE A 575 29.33 15.59 1.84
C ILE A 575 30.00 14.21 1.88
N LEU A 576 29.65 13.32 0.93
CA LEU A 576 30.25 12.00 0.79
C LEU A 576 31.75 12.08 0.51
N ALA A 577 32.14 12.95 -0.43
CA ALA A 577 33.57 13.18 -0.76
C ALA A 577 34.35 13.74 0.44
N ALA A 578 33.75 14.71 1.16
CA ALA A 578 34.38 15.26 2.39
C ALA A 578 34.45 14.22 3.54
N ALA A 579 33.64 13.18 3.50
CA ALA A 579 33.72 12.05 4.44
C ALA A 579 34.59 10.89 3.96
N GLY A 580 35.26 11.01 2.77
CA GLY A 580 36.10 9.98 2.20
C GLY A 580 35.37 8.80 1.55
N ILE A 581 34.09 8.97 1.24
CA ILE A 581 33.26 7.98 0.55
C ILE A 581 33.06 8.46 -0.89
N THR A 582 33.78 7.89 -1.86
CA THR A 582 33.69 8.21 -3.30
C THR A 582 33.32 7.01 -4.14
#